data_2542c9cf2a69fc528fe094a49f9b93b7
#
_entry.id   2542c9cf2a69fc528fe094a49f9b93b7
#
_cell.length_a   1.000
_cell.length_b   1.000
_cell.length_c   1.000
_cell.angle_alpha   90.00
_cell.angle_beta   90.00
_cell.angle_gamma   90.00
#
_symmetry.space_group_name_H-M   'P 1'
#
loop_
_entity.id
_entity.type
_entity.pdbx_description
1 polymer ?
#
loop_
_entity_poly.entity_id
_entity_poly.type
_entity_poly.pdbx_seq_one_letter_code
_entity_poly.pdbx_strand_id
1 'polypeptide(L)'
;MKKFLYYILSGYLILSVFSCQQHRSNSDWIRLADEQVGKNTDSLKVLLEQVKRPLELQGEDRLLYGWLSGYVHAKKGTSMVEDSLLIPLADSYIANKDTTRKLLSYWMKARYVSWLGRHDEAFAVYEEGLQKASELKDTFWMKEMLMEQGRMYRFVWQDYPKCTDIFRRMVAIKEKPVEVYSLGLAMALEKNDSAVYWMNRAAELSMQKKDTAQAIFFLRNMMETQVHALNTHRDAIQTAQRLIRENERLHLNDNFLVLACYESIIESYLKLEDLDAAQHSLNLADSMAQIVDPKNPATKNMLSLYQALIDYTRNRHFDLNDMLQYNVLLYEKILDERKNIRQFKNSNEQLTADALEMIVEQQRTQISLMFVLLVAFVLAMSIIIVVNLYRRKLRKSKEQINSFILAQQKNEGIIRHNEQMIADLQTQMADGQEAQEQLEESKAALLALQRHTEVLRNENIGLQQRIEKYKHQPSEEEIEN
;
A
#
# COMPACT_ATOMS: atom_id res chain seq x y z
N MET A 1 -66.61 -25.06 1.02
CA MET A 1 -66.12 -24.16 -0.06
C MET A 1 -65.57 -22.82 0.48
N LYS A 2 -66.29 -22.04 1.30
CA LYS A 2 -65.82 -20.73 1.80
C LYS A 2 -64.45 -20.78 2.55
N LYS A 3 -64.22 -21.80 3.38
CA LYS A 3 -62.94 -21.92 4.14
C LYS A 3 -61.76 -22.30 3.22
N PHE A 4 -61.99 -23.05 2.15
CA PHE A 4 -60.95 -23.43 1.20
C PHE A 4 -60.54 -22.25 0.31
N LEU A 5 -61.49 -21.39 -0.03
CA LEU A 5 -61.20 -20.14 -0.76
C LEU A 5 -60.37 -19.15 0.09
N TYR A 6 -60.59 -19.12 1.40
CA TYR A 6 -59.84 -18.29 2.35
C TYR A 6 -58.37 -18.73 2.48
N TYR A 7 -58.11 -20.05 2.49
CA TYR A 7 -56.75 -20.57 2.47
C TYR A 7 -56.02 -20.35 1.17
N ILE A 8 -56.71 -20.39 0.05
CA ILE A 8 -56.14 -20.08 -1.26
C ILE A 8 -55.83 -18.57 -1.37
N LEU A 9 -56.76 -17.71 -0.93
CA LEU A 9 -56.51 -16.26 -0.91
C LEU A 9 -55.38 -15.84 0.06
N SER A 10 -55.35 -16.45 1.25
CA SER A 10 -54.24 -16.15 2.21
C SER A 10 -52.91 -16.70 1.71
N GLY A 11 -52.88 -17.86 1.03
CA GLY A 11 -51.70 -18.39 0.37
C GLY A 11 -51.20 -17.49 -0.77
N TYR A 12 -52.10 -16.95 -1.58
CA TYR A 12 -51.78 -15.99 -2.63
C TYR A 12 -51.29 -14.64 -2.08
N LEU A 13 -51.86 -14.16 -0.95
CA LEU A 13 -51.41 -12.94 -0.27
C LEU A 13 -50.01 -13.13 0.33
N ILE A 14 -49.74 -14.29 0.92
CA ILE A 14 -48.40 -14.61 1.46
C ILE A 14 -47.40 -14.74 0.33
N LEU A 15 -47.73 -15.39 -0.79
CA LEU A 15 -46.87 -15.49 -1.98
C LEU A 15 -46.64 -14.15 -2.64
N SER A 16 -47.62 -13.24 -2.65
CA SER A 16 -47.44 -11.89 -3.20
C SER A 16 -46.57 -10.99 -2.32
N VAL A 17 -46.57 -11.18 -0.99
CA VAL A 17 -45.70 -10.45 -0.08
C VAL A 17 -44.23 -10.96 -0.18
N PHE A 18 -44.02 -12.25 -0.44
CA PHE A 18 -42.67 -12.77 -0.72
C PHE A 18 -42.19 -12.51 -2.17
N SER A 19 -43.07 -12.15 -3.10
CA SER A 19 -42.71 -11.83 -4.49
C SER A 19 -42.25 -10.39 -4.69
N CYS A 20 -42.29 -9.51 -3.67
CA CYS A 20 -41.77 -8.16 -3.72
C CYS A 20 -40.34 -8.06 -3.13
N GLN A 21 -39.47 -9.06 -3.37
CA GLN A 21 -38.07 -8.73 -3.50
C GLN A 21 -37.92 -8.00 -4.84
N GLN A 22 -37.95 -6.67 -4.78
CA GLN A 22 -37.54 -5.83 -5.92
C GLN A 22 -36.19 -6.36 -6.40
N HIS A 23 -36.18 -7.13 -7.50
CA HIS A 23 -34.97 -7.50 -8.18
C HIS A 23 -34.37 -6.21 -8.72
N ARG A 24 -33.46 -5.60 -7.90
CA ARG A 24 -32.72 -4.43 -8.34
C ARG A 24 -31.92 -4.81 -9.58
N SER A 25 -31.92 -3.94 -10.57
CA SER A 25 -31.10 -4.08 -11.76
C SER A 25 -29.62 -3.88 -11.44
N ASN A 26 -28.74 -4.30 -12.33
CA ASN A 26 -27.31 -4.00 -12.19
C ASN A 26 -27.05 -2.49 -12.11
N SER A 27 -27.77 -1.69 -12.91
CA SER A 27 -27.70 -0.21 -12.89
C SER A 27 -28.08 0.36 -11.52
N ASP A 28 -29.07 -0.20 -10.83
CA ASP A 28 -29.45 0.24 -9.49
C ASP A 28 -28.35 -0.06 -8.47
N TRP A 29 -27.73 -1.24 -8.55
CA TRP A 29 -26.61 -1.60 -7.65
C TRP A 29 -25.39 -0.70 -7.87
N ILE A 30 -25.06 -0.42 -9.14
CA ILE A 30 -23.94 0.45 -9.51
C ILE A 30 -24.20 1.87 -9.01
N ARG A 31 -25.42 2.41 -9.17
CA ARG A 31 -25.77 3.74 -8.66
C ARG A 31 -25.73 3.83 -7.15
N LEU A 32 -26.23 2.82 -6.43
CA LEU A 32 -26.13 2.77 -4.96
C LEU A 32 -24.68 2.66 -4.49
N ALA A 33 -23.84 1.95 -5.22
CA ALA A 33 -22.41 1.89 -4.94
C ALA A 33 -21.74 3.27 -5.16
N ASP A 34 -22.09 3.97 -6.23
CA ASP A 34 -21.60 5.33 -6.52
C ASP A 34 -21.91 6.33 -5.38
N GLU A 35 -23.10 6.22 -4.78
CA GLU A 35 -23.49 7.03 -3.63
C GLU A 35 -22.62 6.79 -2.37
N GLN A 36 -21.89 5.68 -2.29
CA GLN A 36 -20.98 5.35 -1.19
C GLN A 36 -19.55 5.88 -1.39
N VAL A 37 -19.23 6.40 -2.57
CA VAL A 37 -17.91 6.99 -2.84
C VAL A 37 -17.60 8.09 -1.83
N GLY A 38 -16.43 8.02 -1.21
CA GLY A 38 -16.00 8.96 -0.16
C GLY A 38 -16.69 8.82 1.20
N LYS A 39 -17.68 7.92 1.33
CA LYS A 39 -18.42 7.67 2.58
C LYS A 39 -18.01 6.35 3.23
N ASN A 40 -18.22 5.23 2.54
CA ASN A 40 -17.96 3.89 3.05
C ASN A 40 -17.53 2.93 1.95
N THR A 41 -16.24 2.63 1.89
CA THR A 41 -15.64 1.78 0.86
C THR A 41 -16.08 0.31 0.99
N ASP A 42 -16.34 -0.18 2.21
CA ASP A 42 -16.79 -1.56 2.40
C ASP A 42 -18.24 -1.75 1.93
N SER A 43 -19.12 -0.81 2.26
CA SER A 43 -20.49 -0.81 1.73
C SER A 43 -20.48 -0.73 0.20
N LEU A 44 -19.61 0.11 -0.38
CA LEU A 44 -19.45 0.22 -1.82
C LEU A 44 -19.04 -1.13 -2.42
N LYS A 45 -18.04 -1.82 -1.86
CA LYS A 45 -17.60 -3.13 -2.31
C LYS A 45 -18.73 -4.15 -2.28
N VAL A 46 -19.47 -4.25 -1.16
CA VAL A 46 -20.61 -5.17 -1.02
C VAL A 46 -21.70 -4.91 -2.07
N LEU A 47 -21.95 -3.65 -2.40
CA LEU A 47 -22.92 -3.28 -3.43
C LEU A 47 -22.45 -3.69 -4.83
N LEU A 48 -21.16 -3.52 -5.14
CA LEU A 48 -20.59 -3.97 -6.41
C LEU A 48 -20.62 -5.51 -6.56
N GLU A 49 -20.48 -6.26 -5.48
CA GLU A 49 -20.59 -7.73 -5.48
C GLU A 49 -22.00 -8.23 -5.79
N GLN A 50 -23.04 -7.37 -5.68
CA GLN A 50 -24.40 -7.69 -6.12
C GLN A 50 -24.60 -7.60 -7.63
N VAL A 51 -23.69 -6.96 -8.35
CA VAL A 51 -23.73 -6.81 -9.81
C VAL A 51 -23.49 -8.16 -10.47
N LYS A 52 -24.50 -8.64 -11.20
CA LYS A 52 -24.41 -9.93 -11.89
C LYS A 52 -23.74 -9.77 -13.25
N ARG A 53 -22.81 -10.69 -13.57
CA ARG A 53 -22.07 -10.72 -14.84
C ARG A 53 -21.46 -9.36 -15.22
N PRO A 54 -20.56 -8.81 -14.41
CA PRO A 54 -20.03 -7.47 -14.65
C PRO A 54 -19.32 -7.32 -16.01
N LEU A 55 -18.81 -8.41 -16.57
CA LEU A 55 -18.16 -8.41 -17.89
C LEU A 55 -19.16 -8.21 -19.06
N GLU A 56 -20.46 -8.48 -18.85
CA GLU A 56 -21.51 -8.29 -19.85
C GLU A 56 -22.12 -6.88 -19.81
N LEU A 57 -21.73 -6.04 -18.84
CA LEU A 57 -22.16 -4.65 -18.76
C LEU A 57 -21.74 -3.88 -20.01
N GLN A 58 -22.57 -2.94 -20.44
CA GLN A 58 -22.32 -2.09 -21.61
C GLN A 58 -22.54 -0.60 -21.27
N GLY A 59 -22.02 0.28 -22.12
CA GLY A 59 -22.25 1.71 -22.02
C GLY A 59 -21.78 2.31 -20.70
N GLU A 60 -22.59 3.21 -20.15
CA GLU A 60 -22.25 3.97 -18.95
C GLU A 60 -22.11 3.08 -17.71
N ASP A 61 -22.93 2.05 -17.57
CA ASP A 61 -22.86 1.11 -16.44
C ASP A 61 -21.52 0.36 -16.40
N ARG A 62 -20.99 -0.05 -17.55
CA ARG A 62 -19.68 -0.69 -17.63
C ARG A 62 -18.56 0.26 -17.20
N LEU A 63 -18.60 1.50 -17.67
CA LEU A 63 -17.62 2.52 -17.35
C LEU A 63 -17.66 2.85 -15.85
N LEU A 64 -18.86 3.06 -15.31
CA LEU A 64 -19.03 3.41 -13.91
C LEU A 64 -18.64 2.24 -12.98
N TYR A 65 -19.03 1.02 -13.32
CA TYR A 65 -18.65 -0.17 -12.57
C TYR A 65 -17.11 -0.35 -12.53
N GLY A 66 -16.44 -0.24 -13.67
CA GLY A 66 -14.96 -0.33 -13.74
C GLY A 66 -14.29 0.75 -12.90
N TRP A 67 -14.79 1.99 -12.96
CA TRP A 67 -14.27 3.10 -12.18
C TRP A 67 -14.47 2.90 -10.67
N LEU A 68 -15.66 2.44 -10.23
CA LEU A 68 -15.94 2.15 -8.81
C LEU A 68 -15.12 0.97 -8.29
N SER A 69 -14.95 -0.07 -9.11
CA SER A 69 -14.07 -1.21 -8.79
C SER A 69 -12.63 -0.76 -8.60
N GLY A 70 -12.09 0.05 -9.51
CA GLY A 70 -10.78 0.65 -9.40
C GLY A 70 -10.64 1.52 -8.13
N TYR A 71 -11.67 2.28 -7.76
CA TYR A 71 -11.68 3.04 -6.51
C TYR A 71 -11.57 2.14 -5.27
N VAL A 72 -12.32 1.02 -5.21
CA VAL A 72 -12.23 0.04 -4.11
C VAL A 72 -10.82 -0.52 -4.00
N HIS A 73 -10.23 -0.93 -5.14
CA HIS A 73 -8.86 -1.45 -5.18
C HIS A 73 -7.85 -0.41 -4.70
N ALA A 74 -7.98 0.83 -5.18
CA ALA A 74 -7.11 1.93 -4.78
C ALA A 74 -7.18 2.22 -3.27
N LYS A 75 -8.38 2.23 -2.67
CA LYS A 75 -8.57 2.47 -1.23
C LYS A 75 -8.10 1.31 -0.37
N LYS A 76 -8.24 0.07 -0.82
CA LYS A 76 -7.84 -1.12 -0.05
C LYS A 76 -6.37 -1.52 -0.25
N GLY A 77 -5.64 -0.81 -1.10
CA GLY A 77 -4.23 -1.13 -1.40
C GLY A 77 -4.05 -2.50 -2.06
N THR A 78 -5.11 -3.05 -2.70
CA THR A 78 -5.04 -4.29 -3.46
C THR A 78 -4.46 -4.04 -4.84
N SER A 79 -3.87 -5.06 -5.49
CA SER A 79 -3.25 -4.92 -6.81
C SER A 79 -4.26 -4.36 -7.83
N MET A 80 -3.85 -3.29 -8.51
CA MET A 80 -4.62 -2.65 -9.58
C MET A 80 -4.08 -3.01 -10.97
N VAL A 81 -3.06 -3.86 -11.05
CA VAL A 81 -2.28 -4.13 -12.27
C VAL A 81 -3.14 -4.76 -13.38
N GLU A 82 -4.23 -5.43 -13.03
CA GLU A 82 -5.13 -6.07 -13.99
C GLU A 82 -6.15 -5.11 -14.61
N ASP A 83 -6.21 -3.86 -14.14
CA ASP A 83 -7.22 -2.88 -14.53
C ASP A 83 -6.70 -1.91 -15.62
N SER A 84 -6.32 -2.44 -16.77
CA SER A 84 -5.77 -1.65 -17.89
C SER A 84 -6.72 -0.52 -18.37
N LEU A 85 -8.00 -0.58 -18.04
CA LEU A 85 -8.99 0.44 -18.39
C LEU A 85 -9.03 1.61 -17.41
N LEU A 86 -8.35 1.55 -16.28
CA LEU A 86 -8.48 2.56 -15.24
C LEU A 86 -7.93 3.93 -15.67
N ILE A 87 -6.82 3.97 -16.41
CA ILE A 87 -6.25 5.23 -16.94
C ILE A 87 -7.21 5.90 -17.93
N PRO A 88 -7.69 5.22 -19.01
CA PRO A 88 -8.65 5.82 -19.92
C PRO A 88 -9.95 6.29 -19.25
N LEU A 89 -10.45 5.54 -18.26
CA LEU A 89 -11.62 5.91 -17.50
C LEU A 89 -11.39 7.15 -16.64
N ALA A 90 -10.27 7.21 -15.94
CA ALA A 90 -9.88 8.39 -15.15
C ALA A 90 -9.71 9.62 -16.04
N ASP A 91 -9.05 9.48 -17.19
CA ASP A 91 -8.87 10.57 -18.16
C ASP A 91 -10.22 11.09 -18.69
N SER A 92 -11.18 10.22 -18.94
CA SER A 92 -12.54 10.59 -19.33
C SER A 92 -13.22 11.47 -18.27
N TYR A 93 -13.14 11.08 -16.99
CA TYR A 93 -13.71 11.88 -15.89
C TYR A 93 -12.92 13.16 -15.61
N ILE A 94 -11.61 13.16 -15.78
CA ILE A 94 -10.77 14.37 -15.66
C ILE A 94 -11.17 15.41 -16.74
N ALA A 95 -11.48 14.95 -17.94
CA ALA A 95 -11.94 15.82 -19.03
C ALA A 95 -13.39 16.34 -18.83
N ASN A 96 -14.19 15.66 -18.02
CA ASN A 96 -15.60 16.00 -17.78
C ASN A 96 -15.76 17.24 -16.86
N LYS A 97 -16.97 17.81 -16.87
CA LYS A 97 -17.34 18.94 -15.99
C LYS A 97 -17.67 18.54 -14.55
N ASP A 98 -17.89 17.26 -14.26
CA ASP A 98 -18.16 16.77 -12.91
C ASP A 98 -16.92 16.92 -12.02
N THR A 99 -16.94 17.92 -11.14
CA THR A 99 -15.80 18.27 -10.30
C THR A 99 -15.49 17.22 -9.23
N THR A 100 -16.48 16.53 -8.70
CA THR A 100 -16.30 15.51 -7.66
C THR A 100 -15.57 14.30 -8.21
N ARG A 101 -16.04 13.77 -9.34
CA ARG A 101 -15.40 12.62 -10.02
C ARG A 101 -14.04 12.98 -10.60
N LYS A 102 -13.88 14.23 -11.04
CA LYS A 102 -12.60 14.74 -11.55
C LYS A 102 -11.48 14.62 -10.52
N LEU A 103 -11.68 15.16 -9.31
CA LEU A 103 -10.66 15.13 -8.26
C LEU A 103 -10.33 13.70 -7.82
N LEU A 104 -11.36 12.87 -7.67
CA LEU A 104 -11.17 11.46 -7.36
C LEU A 104 -10.43 10.72 -8.49
N SER A 105 -10.69 11.06 -9.75
CA SER A 105 -10.02 10.45 -10.90
C SER A 105 -8.53 10.82 -10.99
N TYR A 106 -8.15 12.05 -10.64
CA TYR A 106 -6.74 12.40 -10.48
C TYR A 106 -6.07 11.52 -9.43
N TRP A 107 -6.70 11.36 -8.26
CA TRP A 107 -6.16 10.55 -7.18
C TRP A 107 -6.02 9.07 -7.57
N MET A 108 -7.06 8.49 -8.22
CA MET A 108 -7.04 7.10 -8.68
C MET A 108 -5.99 6.87 -9.77
N LYS A 109 -5.93 7.75 -10.77
CA LYS A 109 -4.94 7.68 -11.86
C LYS A 109 -3.53 7.71 -11.29
N ALA A 110 -3.24 8.66 -10.41
CA ALA A 110 -1.92 8.78 -9.81
C ALA A 110 -1.55 7.53 -9.00
N ARG A 111 -2.48 6.99 -8.20
CA ARG A 111 -2.23 5.73 -7.49
C ARG A 111 -1.94 4.57 -8.43
N TYR A 112 -2.72 4.42 -9.49
CA TYR A 112 -2.51 3.36 -10.47
C TYR A 112 -1.17 3.50 -11.18
N VAL A 113 -0.81 4.70 -11.63
CA VAL A 113 0.48 4.99 -12.26
C VAL A 113 1.64 4.71 -11.31
N SER A 114 1.47 5.04 -10.01
CA SER A 114 2.45 4.70 -8.96
C SER A 114 2.60 3.18 -8.80
N TRP A 115 1.51 2.42 -8.86
CA TRP A 115 1.54 0.95 -8.83
C TRP A 115 2.30 0.35 -10.01
N LEU A 116 2.27 0.99 -11.16
CA LEU A 116 3.08 0.62 -12.33
C LEU A 116 4.57 0.97 -12.18
N GLY A 117 4.99 1.52 -11.04
CA GLY A 117 6.36 1.97 -10.79
C GLY A 117 6.73 3.29 -11.46
N ARG A 118 5.78 3.99 -12.08
CA ARG A 118 5.97 5.27 -12.77
C ARG A 118 5.78 6.43 -11.80
N HIS A 119 6.66 6.50 -10.79
CA HIS A 119 6.45 7.37 -9.62
C HIS A 119 6.49 8.87 -9.96
N ASP A 120 7.39 9.32 -10.83
CA ASP A 120 7.48 10.73 -11.21
C ASP A 120 6.22 11.19 -11.96
N GLU A 121 5.68 10.34 -12.82
CA GLU A 121 4.41 10.62 -13.50
C GLU A 121 3.23 10.63 -12.53
N ALA A 122 3.19 9.68 -11.59
CA ALA A 122 2.16 9.66 -10.55
C ALA A 122 2.19 10.94 -9.71
N PHE A 123 3.38 11.42 -9.36
CA PHE A 123 3.57 12.66 -8.62
C PHE A 123 3.05 13.86 -9.40
N ALA A 124 3.35 13.96 -10.70
CA ALA A 124 2.84 15.02 -11.57
C ALA A 124 1.29 15.02 -11.61
N VAL A 125 0.66 13.83 -11.69
CA VAL A 125 -0.79 13.72 -11.67
C VAL A 125 -1.37 14.15 -10.30
N TYR A 126 -0.69 13.84 -9.19
CA TYR A 126 -1.09 14.36 -7.87
C TYR A 126 -0.95 15.88 -7.79
N GLU A 127 0.07 16.49 -8.40
CA GLU A 127 0.24 17.95 -8.43
C GLU A 127 -0.89 18.62 -9.22
N GLU A 128 -1.24 18.10 -10.39
CA GLU A 128 -2.39 18.59 -11.17
C GLU A 128 -3.70 18.48 -10.37
N GLY A 129 -3.93 17.34 -9.73
CA GLY A 129 -5.09 17.11 -8.87
C GLY A 129 -5.12 18.08 -7.67
N LEU A 130 -3.98 18.33 -7.03
CA LEU A 130 -3.84 19.27 -5.93
C LEU A 130 -4.12 20.71 -6.37
N GLN A 131 -3.58 21.12 -7.52
CA GLN A 131 -3.85 22.44 -8.10
C GLN A 131 -5.37 22.59 -8.32
N LYS A 132 -6.00 21.56 -8.93
CA LYS A 132 -7.44 21.59 -9.21
C LYS A 132 -8.29 21.62 -7.93
N ALA A 133 -7.91 20.84 -6.92
CA ALA A 133 -8.55 20.87 -5.61
C ALA A 133 -8.42 22.25 -4.94
N SER A 134 -7.27 22.92 -5.10
CA SER A 134 -7.02 24.27 -4.60
C SER A 134 -7.90 25.31 -5.30
N GLU A 135 -8.02 25.25 -6.64
CA GLU A 135 -8.92 26.12 -7.43
C GLU A 135 -10.37 25.98 -6.97
N LEU A 136 -10.80 24.76 -6.65
CA LEU A 136 -12.14 24.44 -6.17
C LEU A 136 -12.33 24.70 -4.66
N LYS A 137 -11.25 25.03 -3.95
CA LYS A 137 -11.20 25.19 -2.48
C LYS A 137 -11.65 23.92 -1.75
N ASP A 138 -11.46 22.75 -2.37
CA ASP A 138 -11.79 21.45 -1.79
C ASP A 138 -10.66 20.97 -0.87
N THR A 139 -10.79 21.32 0.41
CA THR A 139 -9.78 20.98 1.43
C THR A 139 -9.66 19.48 1.70
N PHE A 140 -10.68 18.68 1.39
CA PHE A 140 -10.59 17.23 1.52
C PHE A 140 -9.63 16.65 0.48
N TRP A 141 -9.85 16.94 -0.80
CA TRP A 141 -9.01 16.45 -1.88
C TRP A 141 -7.60 17.07 -1.87
N MET A 142 -7.46 18.33 -1.45
CA MET A 142 -6.13 18.91 -1.22
C MET A 142 -5.31 18.04 -0.26
N LYS A 143 -5.92 17.59 0.85
CA LYS A 143 -5.23 16.78 1.86
C LYS A 143 -4.98 15.35 1.40
N GLU A 144 -5.91 14.73 0.67
CA GLU A 144 -5.70 13.40 0.07
C GLU A 144 -4.52 13.41 -0.90
N MET A 145 -4.41 14.43 -1.76
CA MET A 145 -3.27 14.57 -2.68
C MET A 145 -1.95 14.80 -1.94
N LEU A 146 -1.94 15.70 -0.95
CA LEU A 146 -0.75 15.95 -0.12
C LEU A 146 -0.34 14.71 0.67
N MET A 147 -1.29 13.94 1.20
CA MET A 147 -1.01 12.69 1.90
C MET A 147 -0.23 11.71 1.00
N GLU A 148 -0.69 11.51 -0.23
CA GLU A 148 -0.03 10.60 -1.16
C GLU A 148 1.35 11.13 -1.61
N GLN A 149 1.49 12.43 -1.85
CA GLN A 149 2.79 13.06 -2.12
C GLN A 149 3.76 12.88 -0.95
N GLY A 150 3.29 13.07 0.28
CA GLY A 150 4.09 12.84 1.48
C GLY A 150 4.55 11.38 1.60
N ARG A 151 3.66 10.42 1.30
CA ARG A 151 4.00 8.99 1.23
C ARG A 151 5.07 8.70 0.17
N MET A 152 4.97 9.32 -1.00
CA MET A 152 5.97 9.13 -2.06
C MET A 152 7.34 9.66 -1.63
N TYR A 153 7.42 10.85 -1.03
CA TYR A 153 8.68 11.35 -0.48
C TYR A 153 9.24 10.45 0.61
N ARG A 154 8.38 9.88 1.44
CA ARG A 154 8.80 9.00 2.53
C ARG A 154 9.31 7.64 2.06
N PHE A 155 8.57 6.95 1.16
CA PHE A 155 8.78 5.53 0.87
C PHE A 155 9.46 5.28 -0.46
N VAL A 156 9.28 6.17 -1.45
CA VAL A 156 9.87 6.01 -2.78
C VAL A 156 11.22 6.69 -2.85
N TRP A 157 11.27 7.98 -2.50
CA TRP A 157 12.49 8.78 -2.65
C TRP A 157 13.29 8.93 -1.37
N GLN A 158 12.71 8.65 -0.20
CA GLN A 158 13.33 8.83 1.12
C GLN A 158 13.84 10.26 1.34
N ASP A 159 13.14 11.23 0.74
CA ASP A 159 13.40 12.67 0.88
C ASP A 159 12.57 13.20 2.07
N TYR A 160 13.09 12.98 3.27
CA TYR A 160 12.38 13.31 4.51
C TYR A 160 12.13 14.80 4.69
N PRO A 161 13.06 15.73 4.32
CA PRO A 161 12.78 17.17 4.36
C PRO A 161 11.56 17.56 3.51
N LYS A 162 11.45 17.07 2.27
CA LYS A 162 10.26 17.32 1.45
C LYS A 162 9.02 16.64 2.01
N CYS A 163 9.15 15.44 2.55
CA CYS A 163 8.05 14.77 3.26
C CYS A 163 7.49 15.66 4.39
N THR A 164 8.38 16.22 5.22
CA THR A 164 8.02 17.15 6.30
C THR A 164 7.31 18.39 5.77
N ASP A 165 7.79 19.00 4.69
CA ASP A 165 7.16 20.18 4.10
C ASP A 165 5.74 19.89 3.58
N ILE A 166 5.55 18.75 2.95
CA ILE A 166 4.21 18.30 2.51
C ILE A 166 3.26 18.15 3.71
N PHE A 167 3.66 17.45 4.77
CA PHE A 167 2.80 17.29 5.94
C PHE A 167 2.59 18.59 6.71
N ARG A 168 3.55 19.51 6.72
CA ARG A 168 3.37 20.86 7.27
C ARG A 168 2.30 21.64 6.50
N ARG A 169 2.31 21.60 5.17
CA ARG A 169 1.26 22.19 4.33
C ARG A 169 -0.11 21.57 4.61
N MET A 170 -0.16 20.25 4.80
CA MET A 170 -1.41 19.53 5.10
C MET A 170 -2.00 19.94 6.46
N VAL A 171 -1.16 20.05 7.50
CA VAL A 171 -1.57 20.53 8.83
C VAL A 171 -2.06 21.97 8.78
N ALA A 172 -1.42 22.83 7.97
CA ALA A 172 -1.83 24.22 7.80
C ALA A 172 -3.23 24.39 7.15
N ILE A 173 -3.69 23.43 6.35
CA ILE A 173 -5.06 23.44 5.80
C ILE A 173 -6.08 23.23 6.92
N LYS A 174 -5.87 22.21 7.74
CA LYS A 174 -6.71 21.90 8.91
C LYS A 174 -5.99 20.92 9.81
N GLU A 175 -5.78 21.30 11.04
CA GLU A 175 -5.16 20.45 12.04
C GLU A 175 -6.12 19.31 12.45
N LYS A 176 -5.72 18.07 12.19
CA LYS A 176 -6.37 16.85 12.68
C LYS A 176 -5.34 15.90 13.25
N PRO A 177 -5.72 15.02 14.20
CA PRO A 177 -4.76 14.15 14.89
C PRO A 177 -3.83 13.38 13.97
N VAL A 178 -4.37 12.73 12.93
CA VAL A 178 -3.58 11.88 12.01
C VAL A 178 -2.59 12.69 11.20
N GLU A 179 -3.00 13.86 10.69
CA GLU A 179 -2.11 14.73 9.90
C GLU A 179 -0.98 15.30 10.76
N VAL A 180 -1.31 15.70 11.99
CA VAL A 180 -0.32 16.20 12.96
C VAL A 180 0.67 15.11 13.35
N TYR A 181 0.17 13.87 13.57
CA TYR A 181 1.02 12.72 13.81
C TYR A 181 1.94 12.41 12.61
N SER A 182 1.42 12.48 11.39
CA SER A 182 2.20 12.25 10.16
C SER A 182 3.34 13.27 10.02
N LEU A 183 3.09 14.53 10.40
CA LEU A 183 4.14 15.56 10.45
C LEU A 183 5.21 15.22 11.48
N GLY A 184 4.81 14.84 12.69
CA GLY A 184 5.75 14.42 13.75
C GLY A 184 6.60 13.23 13.30
N LEU A 185 5.97 12.26 12.65
CA LEU A 185 6.67 11.07 12.15
C LEU A 185 7.66 11.40 11.02
N ALA A 186 7.32 12.32 10.11
CA ALA A 186 8.26 12.80 9.09
C ALA A 186 9.47 13.51 9.70
N MET A 187 9.24 14.37 10.70
CA MET A 187 10.32 15.03 11.44
C MET A 187 11.21 14.04 12.21
N ALA A 188 10.64 12.96 12.75
CA ALA A 188 11.40 11.90 13.41
C ALA A 188 12.37 11.20 12.45
N LEU A 189 11.97 11.01 11.19
CA LEU A 189 12.84 10.45 10.16
C LEU A 189 14.01 11.38 9.79
N GLU A 190 13.84 12.69 9.97
CA GLU A 190 14.92 13.68 9.88
C GLU A 190 15.76 13.77 11.15
N LYS A 191 15.46 12.99 12.19
CA LYS A 191 16.04 13.09 13.54
C LYS A 191 15.85 14.49 14.15
N ASN A 192 14.73 15.12 13.89
CA ASN A 192 14.37 16.44 14.38
C ASN A 192 13.58 16.30 15.69
N ASP A 193 14.10 16.85 16.78
CA ASP A 193 13.50 16.76 18.12
C ASP A 193 12.09 17.36 18.19
N SER A 194 11.73 18.27 17.28
CA SER A 194 10.36 18.79 17.16
C SER A 194 9.32 17.71 16.86
N ALA A 195 9.74 16.51 16.42
CA ALA A 195 8.88 15.36 16.21
C ALA A 195 8.03 15.04 17.45
N VAL A 196 8.67 15.07 18.63
CA VAL A 196 8.04 14.80 19.94
C VAL A 196 6.88 15.76 20.21
N TYR A 197 7.11 17.06 19.95
CA TYR A 197 6.05 18.07 20.09
C TYR A 197 4.83 17.76 19.23
N TRP A 198 5.04 17.46 17.95
CA TRP A 198 3.95 17.20 17.03
C TRP A 198 3.22 15.88 17.32
N MET A 199 3.93 14.82 17.72
CA MET A 199 3.32 13.56 18.14
C MET A 199 2.49 13.72 19.42
N ASN A 200 3.02 14.47 20.42
CA ASN A 200 2.26 14.79 21.62
C ASN A 200 1.02 15.62 21.32
N ARG A 201 1.14 16.62 20.42
CA ARG A 201 0.01 17.42 19.95
C ARG A 201 -1.07 16.57 19.30
N ALA A 202 -0.70 15.58 18.51
CA ALA A 202 -1.63 14.63 17.90
C ALA A 202 -2.39 13.83 18.96
N ALA A 203 -1.70 13.36 20.01
CA ALA A 203 -2.32 12.66 21.12
C ALA A 203 -3.30 13.56 21.90
N GLU A 204 -2.94 14.82 22.15
CA GLU A 204 -3.82 15.80 22.80
C GLU A 204 -5.10 16.06 21.99
N LEU A 205 -4.96 16.24 20.68
CA LEU A 205 -6.11 16.41 19.78
C LEU A 205 -7.03 15.18 19.78
N SER A 206 -6.48 13.99 19.88
CA SER A 206 -7.25 12.75 20.00
C SER A 206 -7.98 12.67 21.34
N MET A 207 -7.32 13.03 22.45
CA MET A 207 -7.96 13.11 23.77
C MET A 207 -9.10 14.12 23.81
N GLN A 208 -8.93 15.30 23.18
CA GLN A 208 -9.99 16.30 23.07
C GLN A 208 -11.22 15.77 22.32
N LYS A 209 -11.01 14.89 21.34
CA LYS A 209 -12.07 14.20 20.59
C LYS A 209 -12.63 12.97 21.31
N LYS A 210 -12.15 12.67 22.49
CA LYS A 210 -12.46 11.44 23.26
C LYS A 210 -12.06 10.15 22.53
N ASP A 211 -11.13 10.22 21.60
CA ASP A 211 -10.52 9.06 20.94
C ASP A 211 -9.27 8.64 21.72
N THR A 212 -9.54 7.95 22.84
CA THR A 212 -8.50 7.49 23.76
C THR A 212 -7.57 6.48 23.10
N ALA A 213 -8.11 5.56 22.29
CA ALA A 213 -7.32 4.53 21.62
C ALA A 213 -6.29 5.16 20.67
N GLN A 214 -6.72 6.15 19.87
CA GLN A 214 -5.83 6.88 18.96
C GLN A 214 -4.78 7.69 19.74
N ALA A 215 -5.15 8.31 20.85
CA ALA A 215 -4.21 9.08 21.67
C ALA A 215 -3.12 8.18 22.27
N ILE A 216 -3.48 7.03 22.82
CA ILE A 216 -2.53 6.04 23.35
C ILE A 216 -1.62 5.52 22.24
N PHE A 217 -2.17 5.24 21.06
CA PHE A 217 -1.39 4.84 19.89
C PHE A 217 -0.32 5.89 19.54
N PHE A 218 -0.65 7.18 19.51
CA PHE A 218 0.33 8.23 19.21
C PHE A 218 1.38 8.40 20.30
N LEU A 219 1.00 8.31 21.57
CA LEU A 219 1.95 8.37 22.68
C LEU A 219 2.91 7.17 22.68
N ARG A 220 2.42 5.98 22.38
CA ARG A 220 3.25 4.79 22.23
C ARG A 220 4.27 4.95 21.11
N ASN A 221 3.83 5.38 19.93
CA ASN A 221 4.73 5.63 18.81
C ASN A 221 5.73 6.76 19.10
N MET A 222 5.34 7.77 19.89
CA MET A 222 6.25 8.82 20.35
C MET A 222 7.35 8.23 21.23
N MET A 223 7.00 7.38 22.18
CA MET A 223 7.95 6.65 23.03
C MET A 223 8.94 5.83 22.19
N GLU A 224 8.44 5.02 21.26
CA GLU A 224 9.27 4.21 20.37
C GLU A 224 10.18 5.09 19.49
N THR A 225 9.67 6.23 19.01
CA THR A 225 10.46 7.22 18.27
C THR A 225 11.59 7.80 19.11
N GLN A 226 11.32 8.12 20.37
CA GLN A 226 12.32 8.62 21.32
C GLN A 226 13.43 7.60 21.58
N VAL A 227 13.08 6.31 21.67
CA VAL A 227 14.05 5.22 21.87
C VAL A 227 14.90 5.00 20.63
N HIS A 228 14.27 4.81 19.46
CA HIS A 228 14.95 4.23 18.30
C HIS A 228 15.39 5.25 17.24
N ALA A 229 14.67 6.37 17.07
CA ALA A 229 14.97 7.37 16.04
C ALA A 229 15.77 8.54 16.59
N LEU A 230 15.33 9.09 17.73
CA LEU A 230 15.91 10.29 18.32
C LEU A 230 16.99 9.99 19.38
N ASN A 231 17.01 8.80 19.93
CA ASN A 231 17.90 8.39 21.02
C ASN A 231 17.76 9.28 22.28
N THR A 232 16.55 9.82 22.53
CA THR A 232 16.23 10.64 23.70
C THR A 232 15.71 9.74 24.83
N HIS A 233 16.58 8.87 25.35
CA HIS A 233 16.22 7.79 26.26
C HIS A 233 15.58 8.27 27.57
N ARG A 234 16.00 9.43 28.13
CA ARG A 234 15.37 9.99 29.34
C ARG A 234 13.94 10.42 29.10
N ASP A 235 13.66 11.01 27.93
CA ASP A 235 12.32 11.44 27.57
C ASP A 235 11.43 10.21 27.25
N ALA A 236 12.01 9.17 26.64
CA ALA A 236 11.32 7.90 26.40
C ALA A 236 10.85 7.25 27.71
N ILE A 237 11.71 7.23 28.75
CA ILE A 237 11.34 6.75 30.09
C ILE A 237 10.15 7.55 30.65
N GLN A 238 10.19 8.88 30.55
CA GLN A 238 9.10 9.74 31.02
C GLN A 238 7.79 9.46 30.27
N THR A 239 7.89 9.28 28.94
CA THR A 239 6.74 8.96 28.09
C THR A 239 6.16 7.59 28.44
N ALA A 240 6.99 6.58 28.65
CA ALA A 240 6.57 5.24 29.07
C ALA A 240 5.87 5.29 30.44
N GLN A 241 6.43 5.98 31.41
CA GLN A 241 5.82 6.17 32.71
C GLN A 241 4.50 6.93 32.65
N ARG A 242 4.37 7.90 31.72
CA ARG A 242 3.11 8.58 31.46
C ARG A 242 2.07 7.60 30.90
N LEU A 243 2.43 6.76 29.95
CA LEU A 243 1.55 5.74 29.36
C LEU A 243 1.05 4.76 30.41
N ILE A 244 1.90 4.30 31.33
CA ILE A 244 1.51 3.43 32.45
C ILE A 244 0.45 4.14 33.31
N ARG A 245 0.71 5.38 33.71
CA ARG A 245 -0.24 6.19 34.48
C ARG A 245 -1.57 6.43 33.75
N GLU A 246 -1.52 6.69 32.44
CA GLU A 246 -2.74 6.88 31.62
C GLU A 246 -3.52 5.57 31.50
N ASN A 247 -2.87 4.41 31.37
CA ASN A 247 -3.51 3.11 31.38
C ASN A 247 -4.31 2.87 32.67
N GLU A 248 -3.73 3.22 33.81
CA GLU A 248 -4.41 3.13 35.12
C GLU A 248 -5.54 4.16 35.23
N ARG A 249 -5.27 5.43 34.95
CA ARG A 249 -6.24 6.54 35.05
C ARG A 249 -7.49 6.34 34.20
N LEU A 250 -7.31 5.77 33.00
CA LEU A 250 -8.40 5.52 32.05
C LEU A 250 -9.02 4.13 32.18
N HIS A 251 -8.56 3.34 33.16
CA HIS A 251 -9.01 1.95 33.39
C HIS A 251 -8.97 1.08 32.13
N LEU A 252 -7.93 1.25 31.29
CA LEU A 252 -7.82 0.51 30.04
C LEU A 252 -7.54 -0.97 30.29
N ASN A 253 -6.89 -1.29 31.40
CA ASN A 253 -6.43 -2.65 31.75
C ASN A 253 -5.60 -3.30 30.62
N ASP A 254 -4.89 -2.49 29.85
CA ASP A 254 -4.02 -2.97 28.79
C ASP A 254 -2.64 -3.31 29.34
N ASN A 255 -2.54 -4.54 29.81
CA ASN A 255 -1.31 -5.06 30.40
C ASN A 255 -0.20 -5.25 29.33
N PHE A 256 -0.56 -5.45 28.06
CA PHE A 256 0.42 -5.49 26.96
C PHE A 256 1.06 -4.12 26.70
N LEU A 257 0.29 -3.04 26.80
CA LEU A 257 0.82 -1.68 26.74
C LEU A 257 1.82 -1.44 27.87
N VAL A 258 1.48 -1.84 29.10
CA VAL A 258 2.34 -1.69 30.28
C VAL A 258 3.64 -2.46 30.09
N LEU A 259 3.56 -3.70 29.60
CA LEU A 259 4.75 -4.51 29.31
C LEU A 259 5.64 -3.83 28.26
N ALA A 260 5.07 -3.35 27.15
CA ALA A 260 5.81 -2.62 26.12
C ALA A 260 6.47 -1.31 26.66
N CYS A 261 5.82 -0.67 27.62
CA CYS A 261 6.42 0.47 28.31
C CYS A 261 7.66 0.06 29.11
N TYR A 262 7.59 -1.04 29.87
CA TYR A 262 8.76 -1.54 30.59
C TYR A 262 9.89 -1.96 29.67
N GLU A 263 9.59 -2.58 28.51
CA GLU A 263 10.60 -2.89 27.49
C GLU A 263 11.37 -1.62 27.06
N SER A 264 10.64 -0.56 26.70
CA SER A 264 11.24 0.72 26.30
C SER A 264 12.03 1.37 27.43
N ILE A 265 11.60 1.23 28.68
CA ILE A 265 12.31 1.71 29.86
C ILE A 265 13.63 0.94 30.04
N ILE A 266 13.60 -0.39 29.93
CA ILE A 266 14.80 -1.24 30.05
C ILE A 266 15.80 -0.90 28.96
N GLU A 267 15.37 -0.83 27.70
CA GLU A 267 16.24 -0.45 26.58
C GLU A 267 16.87 0.93 26.80
N SER A 268 16.07 1.87 27.28
CA SER A 268 16.56 3.23 27.56
C SER A 268 17.58 3.26 28.68
N TYR A 269 17.37 2.54 29.78
CA TYR A 269 18.34 2.46 30.88
C TYR A 269 19.62 1.72 30.46
N LEU A 270 19.53 0.68 29.63
CA LEU A 270 20.70 0.03 29.04
C LEU A 270 21.53 1.00 28.20
N LYS A 271 20.87 1.86 27.42
CA LYS A 271 21.56 2.90 26.63
C LYS A 271 22.15 4.02 27.49
N LEU A 272 21.56 4.27 28.63
CA LEU A 272 22.07 5.23 29.62
C LEU A 272 23.12 4.62 30.58
N GLU A 273 23.41 3.32 30.41
CA GLU A 273 24.32 2.54 31.26
C GLU A 273 23.88 2.47 32.74
N ASP A 274 22.60 2.75 33.04
CA ASP A 274 21.99 2.60 34.36
C ASP A 274 21.47 1.17 34.55
N LEU A 275 22.40 0.25 34.81
CA LEU A 275 22.12 -1.18 34.88
C LEU A 275 21.25 -1.56 36.08
N ASP A 276 21.28 -0.79 37.17
CA ASP A 276 20.44 -1.08 38.33
C ASP A 276 18.99 -0.69 38.08
N ALA A 277 18.77 0.46 37.43
CA ALA A 277 17.44 0.87 37.00
C ALA A 277 16.87 -0.07 35.89
N ALA A 278 17.74 -0.52 34.96
CA ALA A 278 17.37 -1.52 33.96
C ALA A 278 16.92 -2.83 34.61
N GLN A 279 17.70 -3.35 35.58
CA GLN A 279 17.36 -4.58 36.33
C GLN A 279 16.08 -4.43 37.13
N HIS A 280 15.88 -3.30 37.79
CA HIS A 280 14.62 -3.04 38.50
C HIS A 280 13.42 -3.06 37.56
N SER A 281 13.54 -2.39 36.41
CA SER A 281 12.49 -2.35 35.39
C SER A 281 12.20 -3.73 34.79
N LEU A 282 13.24 -4.56 34.60
CA LEU A 282 13.10 -5.94 34.14
C LEU A 282 12.32 -6.81 35.15
N ASN A 283 12.56 -6.66 36.44
CA ASN A 283 11.81 -7.36 37.46
C ASN A 283 10.32 -6.98 37.47
N LEU A 284 10.01 -5.70 37.19
CA LEU A 284 8.63 -5.24 37.04
C LEU A 284 7.99 -5.80 35.76
N ALA A 285 8.74 -5.83 34.67
CA ALA A 285 8.30 -6.43 33.41
C ALA A 285 8.03 -7.93 33.54
N ASP A 286 8.89 -8.67 34.26
CA ASP A 286 8.67 -10.11 34.53
C ASP A 286 7.41 -10.32 35.35
N SER A 287 7.20 -9.54 36.40
CA SER A 287 5.96 -9.59 37.19
C SER A 287 4.71 -9.32 36.35
N MET A 288 4.79 -8.37 35.42
CA MET A 288 3.69 -8.07 34.50
C MET A 288 3.48 -9.19 33.47
N ALA A 289 4.54 -9.79 32.95
CA ALA A 289 4.49 -10.89 32.01
C ALA A 289 3.77 -12.13 32.59
N GLN A 290 3.96 -12.40 33.88
CA GLN A 290 3.23 -13.46 34.59
C GLN A 290 1.72 -13.21 34.65
N ILE A 291 1.27 -11.97 34.58
CA ILE A 291 -0.15 -11.60 34.56
C ILE A 291 -0.70 -11.68 33.14
N VAL A 292 0.06 -11.20 32.16
CA VAL A 292 -0.38 -11.07 30.76
C VAL A 292 -0.51 -12.43 30.09
N ASP A 293 0.56 -13.21 30.08
CA ASP A 293 0.58 -14.54 29.48
C ASP A 293 1.77 -15.37 30.04
N PRO A 294 1.55 -16.06 31.16
CA PRO A 294 2.60 -16.79 31.85
C PRO A 294 3.18 -17.96 31.04
N LYS A 295 2.52 -18.35 29.96
CA LYS A 295 2.94 -19.47 29.10
C LYS A 295 3.52 -19.03 27.76
N ASN A 296 3.56 -17.73 27.48
CA ASN A 296 4.06 -17.23 26.22
C ASN A 296 5.59 -17.31 26.14
N PRO A 297 6.13 -18.21 25.31
CA PRO A 297 7.58 -18.36 25.19
C PRO A 297 8.24 -17.08 24.66
N ALA A 298 7.57 -16.32 23.79
CA ALA A 298 8.12 -15.10 23.22
C ALA A 298 8.38 -14.03 24.29
N THR A 299 7.41 -13.79 25.18
CA THR A 299 7.57 -12.84 26.29
C THR A 299 8.68 -13.28 27.24
N LYS A 300 8.72 -14.56 27.61
CA LYS A 300 9.75 -15.11 28.47
C LYS A 300 11.14 -14.98 27.84
N ASN A 301 11.23 -15.29 26.57
CA ASN A 301 12.49 -15.21 25.82
C ASN A 301 12.99 -13.75 25.73
N MET A 302 12.09 -12.81 25.51
CA MET A 302 12.42 -11.38 25.48
C MET A 302 12.98 -10.91 26.82
N LEU A 303 12.37 -11.26 27.95
CA LEU A 303 12.87 -10.91 29.28
C LEU A 303 14.24 -11.52 29.55
N SER A 304 14.43 -12.80 29.14
CA SER A 304 15.74 -13.48 29.23
C SER A 304 16.81 -12.75 28.40
N LEU A 305 16.45 -12.18 27.26
CA LEU A 305 17.34 -11.35 26.44
C LEU A 305 17.78 -10.10 27.18
N TYR A 306 16.85 -9.36 27.78
CA TYR A 306 17.22 -8.15 28.53
C TYR A 306 18.08 -8.50 29.73
N GLN A 307 17.84 -9.63 30.40
CA GLN A 307 18.71 -10.10 31.46
C GLN A 307 20.14 -10.37 30.94
N ALA A 308 20.25 -11.10 29.82
CA ALA A 308 21.55 -11.38 29.20
C ALA A 308 22.31 -10.10 28.77
N LEU A 309 21.58 -9.09 28.28
CA LEU A 309 22.16 -7.79 27.93
C LEU A 309 22.66 -7.02 29.16
N ILE A 310 21.90 -7.04 30.26
CA ILE A 310 22.30 -6.42 31.54
C ILE A 310 23.57 -7.11 32.08
N ASP A 311 23.57 -8.44 32.10
CA ASP A 311 24.68 -9.24 32.59
C ASP A 311 25.95 -9.04 31.73
N TYR A 312 25.81 -9.02 30.41
CA TYR A 312 26.91 -8.70 29.50
C TYR A 312 27.47 -7.33 29.72
N THR A 313 26.58 -6.32 29.80
CA THR A 313 27.05 -4.91 30.01
C THR A 313 27.76 -4.74 31.34
N ARG A 314 27.28 -5.47 32.39
CA ARG A 314 27.86 -5.45 33.73
C ARG A 314 29.21 -6.17 33.80
N ASN A 315 29.33 -7.33 33.17
CA ASN A 315 30.47 -8.22 33.29
C ASN A 315 31.46 -8.15 32.11
N ARG A 316 31.06 -7.54 31.00
CA ARG A 316 31.79 -7.49 29.70
C ARG A 316 32.23 -8.86 29.18
N HIS A 317 31.51 -9.89 29.59
CA HIS A 317 31.80 -11.27 29.16
C HIS A 317 30.65 -11.74 28.25
N PHE A 318 30.98 -12.23 27.07
CA PHE A 318 30.01 -12.68 26.07
C PHE A 318 30.20 -14.18 25.79
N ASP A 319 29.15 -14.95 26.00
CA ASP A 319 29.10 -16.34 25.54
C ASP A 319 28.47 -16.40 24.14
N LEU A 320 29.07 -17.17 23.24
CA LEU A 320 28.58 -17.39 21.88
C LEU A 320 27.18 -18.02 21.89
N ASN A 321 26.85 -18.84 22.89
CA ASN A 321 25.53 -19.42 23.07
C ASN A 321 24.46 -18.34 23.35
N ASP A 322 24.79 -17.32 24.14
CA ASP A 322 23.88 -16.21 24.44
C ASP A 322 23.60 -15.39 23.18
N MET A 323 24.60 -15.24 22.30
CA MET A 323 24.42 -14.58 21.01
C MET A 323 23.52 -15.34 20.04
N LEU A 324 23.63 -16.67 20.02
CA LEU A 324 22.77 -17.52 19.20
C LEU A 324 21.33 -17.54 19.73
N GLN A 325 21.16 -17.63 21.03
CA GLN A 325 19.85 -17.48 21.66
C GLN A 325 19.25 -16.10 21.40
N TYR A 326 20.05 -15.03 21.46
CA TYR A 326 19.63 -13.67 21.14
C TYR A 326 19.01 -13.57 19.74
N ASN A 327 19.65 -14.16 18.71
CA ASN A 327 19.15 -14.12 17.36
C ASN A 327 17.85 -14.92 17.20
N VAL A 328 17.70 -16.07 17.86
CA VAL A 328 16.47 -16.87 17.87
C VAL A 328 15.35 -16.07 18.54
N LEU A 329 15.62 -15.46 19.70
CA LEU A 329 14.66 -14.68 20.46
C LEU A 329 14.19 -13.42 19.71
N LEU A 330 15.12 -12.75 19.02
CA LEU A 330 14.79 -11.62 18.17
C LEU A 330 13.87 -12.01 17.02
N TYR A 331 14.15 -13.17 16.40
CA TYR A 331 13.32 -13.70 15.32
C TYR A 331 11.93 -14.11 15.81
N GLU A 332 11.83 -14.74 16.99
CA GLU A 332 10.55 -15.07 17.62
C GLU A 332 9.74 -13.83 18.00
N LYS A 333 10.39 -12.79 18.55
CA LYS A 333 9.73 -11.49 18.82
C LYS A 333 9.10 -10.89 17.55
N ILE A 334 9.83 -10.93 16.44
CA ILE A 334 9.33 -10.43 15.15
C ILE A 334 8.14 -11.25 14.65
N LEU A 335 8.18 -12.57 14.83
CA LEU A 335 7.07 -13.45 14.44
C LEU A 335 5.82 -13.20 15.31
N ASP A 336 6.00 -12.93 16.58
CA ASP A 336 4.92 -12.69 17.53
C ASP A 336 4.30 -11.29 17.33
N GLU A 337 5.11 -10.27 17.09
CA GLU A 337 4.63 -8.95 16.65
C GLU A 337 3.79 -9.04 15.37
N ARG A 338 4.19 -9.88 14.41
CA ARG A 338 3.39 -10.14 13.20
C ARG A 338 2.06 -10.83 13.50
N LYS A 339 2.03 -11.76 14.48
CA LYS A 339 0.78 -12.39 14.92
C LYS A 339 -0.16 -11.37 15.56
N ASN A 340 0.37 -10.54 16.46
CA ASN A 340 -0.38 -9.49 17.14
C ASN A 340 -0.92 -8.46 16.15
N ILE A 341 -0.12 -8.07 15.15
CA ILE A 341 -0.53 -7.19 14.05
C ILE A 341 -1.69 -7.81 13.25
N ARG A 342 -1.64 -9.12 12.95
CA ARG A 342 -2.72 -9.82 12.26
C ARG A 342 -4.01 -9.87 13.07
N GLN A 343 -3.91 -10.08 14.38
CA GLN A 343 -5.08 -10.08 15.28
C GLN A 343 -5.68 -8.67 15.41
N PHE A 344 -4.84 -7.63 15.49
CA PHE A 344 -5.28 -6.23 15.49
C PHE A 344 -5.93 -5.80 14.16
N LYS A 345 -5.44 -6.34 13.03
CA LYS A 345 -6.01 -6.10 11.69
C LYS A 345 -7.45 -6.58 11.58
N ASN A 346 -7.83 -7.61 12.33
CA ASN A 346 -9.20 -8.14 12.37
C ASN A 346 -10.15 -7.38 13.30
N SER A 347 -9.63 -6.54 14.19
CA SER A 347 -10.44 -5.87 15.21
C SER A 347 -10.61 -4.35 15.04
N ASN A 348 -9.74 -3.67 14.28
CA ASN A 348 -9.87 -2.22 14.05
C ASN A 348 -9.37 -1.80 12.66
N GLU A 349 -10.32 -1.49 11.82
CA GLU A 349 -10.18 -1.23 10.39
C GLU A 349 -9.30 -0.04 9.99
N GLN A 350 -8.49 -0.30 9.00
CA GLN A 350 -7.96 0.54 7.90
C GLN A 350 -6.93 1.63 8.18
N LEU A 351 -6.99 2.45 9.20
CA LEU A 351 -5.99 3.52 9.42
C LEU A 351 -4.78 3.04 10.23
N THR A 352 -5.00 2.07 11.12
CA THR A 352 -3.95 1.47 11.95
C THR A 352 -3.16 0.40 11.20
N ALA A 353 -3.79 -0.33 10.27
CA ALA A 353 -3.14 -1.39 9.51
C ALA A 353 -2.01 -0.86 8.60
N ASP A 354 -2.26 0.24 7.87
CA ASP A 354 -1.27 0.83 6.96
C ASP A 354 -0.05 1.39 7.74
N ALA A 355 -0.29 2.01 8.90
CA ALA A 355 0.79 2.53 9.73
C ALA A 355 1.61 1.41 10.39
N LEU A 356 0.96 0.34 10.84
CA LEU A 356 1.61 -0.82 11.46
C LEU A 356 2.35 -1.69 10.44
N GLU A 357 1.79 -1.89 9.24
CA GLU A 357 2.46 -2.58 8.13
C GLU A 357 3.74 -1.84 7.72
N MET A 358 3.70 -0.50 7.79
CA MET A 358 4.86 0.35 7.54
C MET A 358 5.96 0.23 8.61
N ILE A 359 5.57 0.15 9.89
CA ILE A 359 6.54 -0.04 11.00
C ILE A 359 7.20 -1.42 10.89
N VAL A 360 6.42 -2.45 10.58
CA VAL A 360 6.93 -3.83 10.41
C VAL A 360 7.83 -3.95 9.18
N GLU A 361 7.49 -3.29 8.06
CA GLU A 361 8.35 -3.25 6.87
C GLU A 361 9.67 -2.51 7.14
N GLN A 362 9.63 -1.43 7.89
CA GLN A 362 10.82 -0.69 8.29
C GLN A 362 11.72 -1.50 9.23
N GLN A 363 11.16 -2.18 10.22
CA GLN A 363 11.89 -3.11 11.09
C GLN A 363 12.43 -4.32 10.30
N ARG A 364 11.64 -4.88 9.37
CA ARG A 364 12.07 -5.96 8.47
C ARG A 364 13.26 -5.55 7.61
N THR A 365 13.24 -4.31 7.11
CA THR A 365 14.33 -3.79 6.28
C THR A 365 15.60 -3.61 7.11
N GLN A 366 15.49 -3.12 8.34
CA GLN A 366 16.64 -2.95 9.23
C GLN A 366 17.23 -4.29 9.69
N ILE A 367 16.40 -5.25 10.05
CA ILE A 367 16.84 -6.58 10.50
C ILE A 367 17.38 -7.40 9.31
N SER A 368 16.71 -7.33 8.15
CA SER A 368 17.20 -7.92 6.91
C SER A 368 18.55 -7.32 6.52
N LEU A 369 18.76 -6.02 6.70
CA LEU A 369 20.03 -5.36 6.43
C LEU A 369 21.14 -5.84 7.39
N MET A 370 20.86 -5.98 8.68
CA MET A 370 21.83 -6.48 9.67
C MET A 370 22.19 -7.96 9.43
N PHE A 371 21.20 -8.79 9.07
CA PHE A 371 21.44 -10.21 8.80
C PHE A 371 22.18 -10.41 7.48
N VAL A 372 21.83 -9.63 6.44
CA VAL A 372 22.51 -9.63 5.15
C VAL A 372 23.94 -9.10 5.30
N LEU A 373 24.18 -8.10 6.13
CA LEU A 373 25.53 -7.59 6.38
C LEU A 373 26.43 -8.61 7.10
N LEU A 374 25.90 -9.36 8.05
CA LEU A 374 26.68 -10.37 8.79
C LEU A 374 27.02 -11.59 7.92
N VAL A 375 26.05 -12.07 7.14
CA VAL A 375 26.24 -13.21 6.21
C VAL A 375 26.97 -12.79 4.94
N ALA A 376 26.68 -11.59 4.41
CA ALA A 376 27.35 -11.06 3.23
C ALA A 376 28.83 -10.76 3.47
N PHE A 377 29.21 -10.34 4.68
CA PHE A 377 30.62 -10.07 4.98
C PHE A 377 31.51 -11.33 4.94
N VAL A 378 30.96 -12.49 5.27
CA VAL A 378 31.69 -13.78 5.26
C VAL A 378 31.70 -14.44 3.88
N LEU A 379 30.61 -14.32 3.12
CA LEU A 379 30.46 -14.95 1.79
C LEU A 379 30.80 -14.02 0.61
N ALA A 380 30.81 -12.69 0.85
CA ALA A 380 30.82 -11.70 -0.22
C ALA A 380 32.14 -11.58 -0.99
N MET A 381 33.29 -11.87 -0.40
CA MET A 381 34.59 -11.65 -1.06
C MET A 381 34.87 -12.62 -2.22
N SER A 382 34.41 -13.84 -2.14
CA SER A 382 34.64 -14.85 -3.21
C SER A 382 33.49 -14.93 -4.23
N ILE A 383 32.25 -14.65 -3.81
CA ILE A 383 31.07 -14.74 -4.68
C ILE A 383 30.85 -13.45 -5.48
N ILE A 384 31.25 -12.27 -4.96
CA ILE A 384 31.06 -10.97 -5.61
C ILE A 384 31.65 -10.91 -7.02
N ILE A 385 32.83 -11.49 -7.25
CA ILE A 385 33.46 -11.43 -8.56
C ILE A 385 32.69 -12.28 -9.58
N VAL A 386 32.30 -13.49 -9.21
CA VAL A 386 31.58 -14.42 -10.10
C VAL A 386 30.15 -13.93 -10.35
N VAL A 387 29.46 -13.45 -9.29
CA VAL A 387 28.09 -12.91 -9.39
C VAL A 387 28.04 -11.58 -10.19
N ASN A 388 29.07 -10.71 -10.09
CA ASN A 388 29.12 -9.50 -10.88
C ASN A 388 29.35 -9.77 -12.38
N LEU A 389 30.15 -10.75 -12.74
CA LEU A 389 30.33 -11.16 -14.13
C LEU A 389 29.04 -11.77 -14.71
N TYR A 390 28.35 -12.58 -13.92
CA TYR A 390 27.07 -13.19 -14.32
C TYR A 390 25.95 -12.16 -14.42
N ARG A 391 25.84 -11.23 -13.45
CA ARG A 391 24.84 -10.13 -13.48
C ARG A 391 25.04 -9.20 -14.68
N ARG A 392 26.29 -8.95 -15.11
CA ARG A 392 26.55 -8.19 -16.36
C ARG A 392 26.01 -8.92 -17.59
N LYS A 393 26.12 -10.24 -17.64
CA LYS A 393 25.60 -11.05 -18.74
C LYS A 393 24.06 -11.09 -18.74
N LEU A 394 23.46 -11.22 -17.55
CA LEU A 394 22.00 -11.24 -17.38
C LEU A 394 21.36 -9.88 -17.66
N ARG A 395 22.00 -8.77 -17.25
CA ARG A 395 21.53 -7.41 -17.60
C ARG A 395 21.50 -7.20 -19.11
N LYS A 396 22.55 -7.57 -19.81
CA LYS A 396 22.59 -7.48 -21.29
C LYS A 396 21.46 -8.31 -21.93
N SER A 397 21.18 -9.49 -21.40
CA SER A 397 20.09 -10.33 -21.89
C SER A 397 18.71 -9.72 -21.60
N LYS A 398 18.49 -9.17 -20.38
CA LYS A 398 17.22 -8.48 -20.03
C LYS A 398 17.00 -7.21 -20.85
N GLU A 399 18.05 -6.42 -21.10
CA GLU A 399 17.97 -5.23 -21.96
C GLU A 399 17.61 -5.62 -23.40
N GLN A 400 18.15 -6.73 -23.90
CA GLN A 400 17.79 -7.27 -25.22
C GLN A 400 16.33 -7.76 -25.27
N ILE A 401 15.86 -8.48 -24.24
CA ILE A 401 14.45 -8.91 -24.17
C ILE A 401 13.51 -7.71 -24.11
N ASN A 402 13.79 -6.72 -23.27
CA ASN A 402 12.96 -5.53 -23.14
C ASN A 402 12.94 -4.73 -24.46
N SER A 403 14.06 -4.62 -25.17
CA SER A 403 14.08 -3.95 -26.48
C SER A 403 13.23 -4.69 -27.52
N PHE A 404 13.22 -6.04 -27.50
CA PHE A 404 12.36 -6.83 -28.39
C PHE A 404 10.88 -6.70 -28.05
N ILE A 405 10.52 -6.71 -26.74
CA ILE A 405 9.13 -6.51 -26.29
C ILE A 405 8.62 -5.13 -26.70
N LEU A 406 9.45 -4.10 -26.54
CA LEU A 406 9.07 -2.73 -26.93
C LEU A 406 8.88 -2.60 -28.44
N ALA A 407 9.76 -3.24 -29.23
CA ALA A 407 9.65 -3.26 -30.68
C ALA A 407 8.37 -4.00 -31.14
N GLN A 408 8.04 -5.12 -30.49
CA GLN A 408 6.81 -5.86 -30.75
C GLN A 408 5.57 -5.03 -30.46
N GLN A 409 5.49 -4.37 -29.29
CA GLN A 409 4.35 -3.51 -28.92
C GLN A 409 4.20 -2.33 -29.89
N LYS A 410 5.30 -1.75 -30.32
CA LYS A 410 5.28 -0.68 -31.33
C LYS A 410 4.73 -1.19 -32.67
N ASN A 411 5.19 -2.37 -33.11
CA ASN A 411 4.73 -2.98 -34.36
C ASN A 411 3.23 -3.35 -34.29
N GLU A 412 2.77 -3.88 -33.15
CA GLU A 412 1.33 -4.18 -32.95
C GLU A 412 0.46 -2.93 -33.00
N GLY A 413 0.95 -1.78 -32.49
CA GLY A 413 0.25 -0.50 -32.62
C GLY A 413 0.13 -0.05 -34.09
N ILE A 414 1.22 -0.19 -34.86
CA ILE A 414 1.24 0.17 -36.26
C ILE A 414 0.36 -0.79 -37.09
N ILE A 415 0.40 -2.09 -36.78
CA ILE A 415 -0.44 -3.09 -37.46
C ILE A 415 -1.92 -2.75 -37.28
N ARG A 416 -2.37 -2.47 -36.04
CA ARG A 416 -3.77 -2.08 -35.77
C ARG A 416 -4.19 -0.82 -36.52
N HIS A 417 -3.31 0.18 -36.56
CA HIS A 417 -3.56 1.42 -37.32
C HIS A 417 -3.67 1.16 -38.83
N ASN A 418 -2.76 0.34 -39.37
CA ASN A 418 -2.78 -0.03 -40.79
C ASN A 418 -4.03 -0.86 -41.13
N GLU A 419 -4.43 -1.79 -40.25
CA GLU A 419 -5.66 -2.61 -40.45
C GLU A 419 -6.92 -1.73 -40.48
N GLN A 420 -6.96 -0.69 -39.65
CA GLN A 420 -8.05 0.29 -39.66
C GLN A 420 -8.07 1.10 -40.95
N MET A 421 -6.90 1.60 -41.40
CA MET A 421 -6.78 2.29 -42.67
C MET A 421 -7.12 1.39 -43.88
N ILE A 422 -6.76 0.12 -43.83
CA ILE A 422 -7.13 -0.88 -44.84
C ILE A 422 -8.64 -1.04 -44.92
N ALA A 423 -9.31 -1.16 -43.77
CA ALA A 423 -10.77 -1.27 -43.69
C ALA A 423 -11.48 -0.03 -44.24
N ASP A 424 -10.97 1.16 -43.87
CA ASP A 424 -11.51 2.43 -44.36
C ASP A 424 -11.35 2.58 -45.88
N LEU A 425 -10.17 2.26 -46.45
CA LEU A 425 -9.92 2.27 -47.88
C LEU A 425 -10.77 1.24 -48.63
N GLN A 426 -10.96 0.05 -48.07
CA GLN A 426 -11.85 -0.98 -48.65
C GLN A 426 -13.32 -0.53 -48.68
N THR A 427 -13.77 0.18 -47.65
CA THR A 427 -15.11 0.74 -47.58
C THR A 427 -15.30 1.83 -48.62
N GLN A 428 -14.32 2.77 -48.75
CA GLN A 428 -14.35 3.80 -49.78
C GLN A 428 -14.37 3.23 -51.19
N MET A 429 -13.60 2.16 -51.45
CA MET A 429 -13.60 1.46 -52.73
C MET A 429 -14.92 0.74 -53.04
N ALA A 430 -15.63 0.27 -52.02
CA ALA A 430 -16.91 -0.42 -52.18
C ALA A 430 -18.08 0.54 -52.49
N ASP A 431 -18.00 1.79 -51.99
CA ASP A 431 -19.06 2.79 -52.14
C ASP A 431 -19.12 3.41 -53.58
N GLY A 432 -18.17 3.07 -54.47
CA GLY A 432 -18.25 3.34 -55.91
C GLY A 432 -18.29 4.83 -56.31
N GLN A 433 -17.83 5.73 -55.43
CA GLN A 433 -17.95 7.19 -55.65
C GLN A 433 -16.72 7.84 -56.24
N GLU A 434 -15.64 7.09 -56.51
CA GLU A 434 -14.36 7.69 -57.00
C GLU A 434 -14.22 7.64 -58.51
N ALA A 435 -13.70 8.72 -59.10
CA ALA A 435 -13.24 8.73 -60.50
C ALA A 435 -12.16 7.66 -60.72
N GLN A 436 -12.06 7.11 -61.91
CA GLN A 436 -11.21 5.95 -62.21
C GLN A 436 -9.73 6.14 -61.81
N GLU A 437 -9.24 7.39 -61.85
CA GLU A 437 -7.87 7.76 -61.43
C GLU A 437 -7.69 7.67 -59.92
N GLN A 438 -8.67 8.13 -59.13
CA GLN A 438 -8.69 8.01 -57.66
C GLN A 438 -8.80 6.56 -57.19
N LEU A 439 -9.56 5.71 -57.96
CA LEU A 439 -9.67 4.30 -57.67
C LEU A 439 -8.32 3.56 -57.86
N GLU A 440 -7.53 3.89 -58.87
CA GLU A 440 -6.20 3.29 -59.07
C GLU A 440 -5.19 3.76 -58.04
N GLU A 441 -5.30 5.00 -57.59
CA GLU A 441 -4.46 5.53 -56.50
C GLU A 441 -4.82 4.88 -55.17
N SER A 442 -6.12 4.70 -54.86
CA SER A 442 -6.60 4.01 -53.68
C SER A 442 -6.21 2.52 -53.66
N LYS A 443 -6.26 1.84 -54.84
CA LYS A 443 -5.77 0.46 -54.98
C LYS A 443 -4.29 0.34 -54.74
N ALA A 444 -3.47 1.28 -55.26
CA ALA A 444 -2.03 1.31 -55.05
C ALA A 444 -1.70 1.53 -53.56
N ALA A 445 -2.38 2.46 -52.90
CA ALA A 445 -2.25 2.73 -51.48
C ALA A 445 -2.64 1.50 -50.61
N LEU A 446 -3.76 0.85 -50.94
CA LEU A 446 -4.20 -0.37 -50.27
C LEU A 446 -3.17 -1.49 -50.39
N LEU A 447 -2.62 -1.73 -51.58
CA LEU A 447 -1.60 -2.75 -51.81
C LEU A 447 -0.30 -2.44 -51.07
N ALA A 448 0.12 -1.19 -51.03
CA ALA A 448 1.29 -0.76 -50.29
C ALA A 448 1.10 -0.97 -48.75
N LEU A 449 -0.08 -0.63 -48.24
CA LEU A 449 -0.43 -0.77 -46.82
C LEU A 449 -0.54 -2.25 -46.41
N GLN A 450 -1.11 -3.08 -47.27
CA GLN A 450 -1.17 -4.53 -47.06
C GLN A 450 0.23 -5.15 -46.99
N ARG A 451 1.11 -4.80 -47.92
CA ARG A 451 2.52 -5.26 -47.91
C ARG A 451 3.24 -4.81 -46.65
N HIS A 452 3.09 -3.55 -46.26
CA HIS A 452 3.70 -3.04 -45.05
C HIS A 452 3.21 -3.77 -43.79
N THR A 453 1.90 -4.04 -43.69
CA THR A 453 1.33 -4.79 -42.60
C THR A 453 1.84 -6.24 -42.53
N GLU A 454 2.03 -6.88 -43.68
CA GLU A 454 2.56 -8.24 -43.76
C GLU A 454 4.04 -8.32 -43.34
N VAL A 455 4.84 -7.31 -43.72
CA VAL A 455 6.23 -7.20 -43.25
C VAL A 455 6.29 -7.06 -41.74
N LEU A 456 5.46 -6.18 -41.14
CA LEU A 456 5.38 -6.00 -39.69
C LEU A 456 4.91 -7.26 -38.95
N ARG A 457 3.98 -8.02 -39.50
CA ARG A 457 3.55 -9.33 -38.95
C ARG A 457 4.71 -10.33 -38.93
N ASN A 458 5.49 -10.40 -40.02
CA ASN A 458 6.65 -11.27 -40.10
C ASN A 458 7.77 -10.86 -39.12
N GLU A 459 7.99 -9.57 -38.95
CA GLU A 459 8.91 -9.05 -37.94
C GLU A 459 8.44 -9.40 -36.52
N ASN A 460 7.15 -9.28 -36.22
CA ASN A 460 6.60 -9.66 -34.91
C ASN A 460 6.75 -11.16 -34.63
N ILE A 461 6.57 -12.03 -35.62
CA ILE A 461 6.83 -13.45 -35.49
C ILE A 461 8.31 -13.69 -35.17
N GLY A 462 9.21 -13.00 -35.85
CA GLY A 462 10.65 -13.05 -35.56
C GLY A 462 11.01 -12.56 -34.16
N LEU A 463 10.37 -11.49 -33.68
CA LEU A 463 10.53 -10.99 -32.31
C LEU A 463 10.01 -11.98 -31.27
N GLN A 464 8.86 -12.58 -31.51
CA GLN A 464 8.29 -13.63 -30.65
C GLN A 464 9.22 -14.85 -30.53
N GLN A 465 9.78 -15.33 -31.63
CA GLN A 465 10.74 -16.42 -31.62
C GLN A 465 12.01 -16.08 -30.84
N ARG A 466 12.49 -14.83 -30.92
CA ARG A 466 13.65 -14.36 -30.15
C ARG A 466 13.32 -14.26 -28.66
N ILE A 467 12.14 -13.75 -28.30
CA ILE A 467 11.67 -13.68 -26.92
C ILE A 467 11.60 -15.10 -26.34
N GLU A 468 11.02 -16.07 -27.06
CA GLU A 468 10.90 -17.47 -26.65
C GLU A 468 12.27 -18.14 -26.47
N LYS A 469 13.20 -17.91 -27.41
CA LYS A 469 14.57 -18.39 -27.29
C LYS A 469 15.29 -17.89 -26.03
N TYR A 470 15.03 -16.63 -25.62
CA TYR A 470 15.60 -16.06 -24.40
C TYR A 470 14.90 -16.51 -23.13
N LYS A 471 13.58 -16.84 -23.18
CA LYS A 471 12.84 -17.44 -22.07
C LYS A 471 13.30 -18.88 -21.76
N HIS A 472 13.73 -19.60 -22.77
CA HIS A 472 14.24 -20.99 -22.64
C HIS A 472 15.76 -21.06 -22.40
N GLN A 473 16.44 -19.94 -22.18
CA GLN A 473 17.79 -19.98 -21.60
C GLN A 473 17.67 -20.45 -20.14
N PRO A 474 18.51 -21.39 -19.69
CA PRO A 474 18.36 -22.05 -18.40
C PRO A 474 18.14 -21.00 -17.29
N SER A 475 17.10 -21.20 -16.51
CA SER A 475 16.80 -20.40 -15.31
C SER A 475 17.88 -20.64 -14.26
N GLU A 476 18.03 -19.72 -13.34
CA GLU A 476 19.00 -19.83 -12.24
C GLU A 476 18.92 -21.16 -11.48
N GLU A 477 17.78 -21.87 -11.52
CA GLU A 477 17.57 -23.17 -10.86
C GLU A 477 18.21 -24.38 -11.60
N GLU A 478 18.46 -24.27 -12.91
CA GLU A 478 19.10 -25.37 -13.68
C GLU A 478 20.64 -25.33 -13.66
N ILE A 479 21.23 -24.33 -13.05
CA ILE A 479 22.69 -24.13 -12.96
C ILE A 479 23.20 -24.47 -11.55
N GLU A 480 22.32 -24.69 -10.56
CA GLU A 480 22.64 -25.10 -9.19
C GLU A 480 22.61 -26.63 -8.99
N ASN A 481 22.30 -27.43 -10.03
CA ASN A 481 22.49 -28.88 -10.07
C ASN A 481 23.67 -29.21 -11.01
#